data_b5757c0f8eef226754371750df64096c
#
_entry.id   b5757c0f8eef226754371750df64096c
#
_cell.length_a   1.000
_cell.length_b   1.000
_cell.length_c   1.000
_cell.angle_alpha   90.00
_cell.angle_beta   90.00
_cell.angle_gamma   90.00
#
_symmetry.space_group_name_H-M   'P 1'
#
loop_
_entity.id
_entity.type
_entity.pdbx_description
1 polymer ?
#
loop_
_entity_poly.entity_id
_entity_poly.type
_entity_poly.pdbx_seq_one_letter_code
_entity_poly.pdbx_strand_id
1 'polypeptide(L)'
;MTQTSRPVAIAHVGIAVPDLDAAVAWYGELLGLRLIAPPGEAHVDMGEPVRELMEDVLGPRARHMRVAHLASANGTAVELIEFVDPPVERPQDNLPWWRTGIFHFCVVDPDVAGLAQRIVDAGGRQRTRVWPLAAGRPYAFCYCEDPWGSVIEIYSHANEQIFANQSPPEDAGS
;
A
#
# COMPACT_ATOMS: atom_id res chain seq x y z
N MET A 1 -33.89 -17.41 -3.94
CA MET A 1 -33.44 -16.00 -4.12
C MET A 1 -31.99 -15.96 -3.71
N THR A 2 -31.06 -15.83 -4.66
CA THR A 2 -29.64 -15.64 -4.36
C THR A 2 -29.47 -14.25 -3.76
N GLN A 3 -29.07 -14.18 -2.50
CA GLN A 3 -28.75 -12.94 -1.84
C GLN A 3 -27.53 -12.34 -2.56
N THR A 4 -27.73 -11.26 -3.31
CA THR A 4 -26.62 -10.53 -3.91
C THR A 4 -25.81 -9.90 -2.78
N SER A 5 -24.54 -10.33 -2.63
CA SER A 5 -23.63 -9.73 -1.66
C SER A 5 -23.44 -8.24 -1.98
N ARG A 6 -23.56 -7.38 -0.98
CA ARG A 6 -23.22 -5.96 -1.15
C ARG A 6 -21.69 -5.82 -1.20
N PRO A 7 -21.16 -4.95 -2.07
CA PRO A 7 -19.73 -4.63 -2.03
C PRO A 7 -19.34 -4.13 -0.64
N VAL A 8 -18.24 -4.63 -0.13
CA VAL A 8 -17.62 -4.12 1.12
C VAL A 8 -16.54 -3.11 0.77
N ALA A 9 -16.35 -2.11 1.63
CA ALA A 9 -15.28 -1.14 1.48
C ALA A 9 -13.93 -1.75 1.92
N ILE A 10 -12.85 -1.40 1.21
CA ILE A 10 -11.49 -1.66 1.69
C ILE A 10 -11.15 -0.56 2.69
N ALA A 11 -10.97 -0.93 3.96
CA ALA A 11 -10.69 0.02 5.03
C ALA A 11 -9.21 0.47 5.01
N HIS A 12 -8.29 -0.49 4.89
CA HIS A 12 -6.84 -0.21 4.85
C HIS A 12 -6.05 -1.29 4.12
N VAL A 13 -4.80 -0.96 3.84
CA VAL A 13 -3.74 -1.90 3.45
C VAL A 13 -2.68 -1.87 4.54
N GLY A 14 -2.32 -3.05 5.08
CA GLY A 14 -1.27 -3.19 6.09
C GLY A 14 0.12 -3.32 5.45
N ILE A 15 1.10 -2.55 5.95
CA ILE A 15 2.48 -2.53 5.47
C ILE A 15 3.42 -2.65 6.67
N ALA A 16 4.27 -3.68 6.66
CA ALA A 16 5.31 -3.84 7.66
C ALA A 16 6.51 -2.93 7.33
N VAL A 17 6.97 -2.15 8.30
CA VAL A 17 8.09 -1.21 8.17
C VAL A 17 9.10 -1.40 9.32
N PRO A 18 10.40 -1.17 9.08
CA PRO A 18 11.41 -1.36 10.13
C PRO A 18 11.53 -0.16 11.10
N ASP A 19 10.94 0.97 10.78
CA ASP A 19 10.94 2.21 11.58
C ASP A 19 9.63 2.95 11.34
N LEU A 20 8.75 2.92 12.32
CA LEU A 20 7.41 3.50 12.21
C LEU A 20 7.43 5.02 12.06
N ASP A 21 8.29 5.70 12.82
CA ASP A 21 8.32 7.16 12.84
C ASP A 21 8.87 7.70 11.50
N ALA A 22 9.92 7.08 10.97
CA ALA A 22 10.43 7.39 9.64
C ALA A 22 9.39 7.11 8.54
N ALA A 23 8.65 6.01 8.64
CA ALA A 23 7.61 5.66 7.68
C ALA A 23 6.43 6.64 7.73
N VAL A 24 5.95 7.00 8.91
CA VAL A 24 4.88 8.00 9.09
C VAL A 24 5.27 9.32 8.45
N ALA A 25 6.49 9.79 8.68
CA ALA A 25 7.00 11.02 8.07
C ALA A 25 7.05 10.89 6.54
N TRP A 26 7.66 9.83 6.02
CA TRP A 26 7.82 9.60 4.58
C TRP A 26 6.48 9.53 3.83
N TYR A 27 5.55 8.71 4.30
CA TYR A 27 4.23 8.56 3.71
C TYR A 27 3.38 9.84 3.83
N GLY A 28 3.51 10.55 4.95
CA GLY A 28 2.84 11.82 5.18
C GLY A 28 3.34 12.92 4.25
N GLU A 29 4.64 13.12 4.16
CA GLU A 29 5.26 14.19 3.36
C GLU A 29 5.17 13.93 1.86
N LEU A 30 5.39 12.68 1.44
CA LEU A 30 5.49 12.34 0.03
C LEU A 30 4.14 12.08 -0.64
N LEU A 31 3.27 11.30 0.02
CA LEU A 31 1.95 10.92 -0.52
C LEU A 31 0.81 11.76 0.06
N GLY A 32 1.10 12.69 0.97
CA GLY A 32 0.08 13.53 1.61
C GLY A 32 -0.87 12.74 2.51
N LEU A 33 -0.49 11.54 2.97
CA LEU A 33 -1.32 10.75 3.85
C LEU A 33 -1.38 11.39 5.24
N ARG A 34 -2.57 11.47 5.79
CA ARG A 34 -2.80 12.14 7.07
C ARG A 34 -2.87 11.13 8.22
N LEU A 35 -1.99 11.26 9.19
CA LEU A 35 -2.05 10.46 10.42
C LEU A 35 -3.40 10.67 11.13
N ILE A 36 -4.14 9.58 11.41
CA ILE A 36 -5.50 9.62 11.97
C ILE A 36 -5.46 9.83 13.48
N ALA A 37 -4.52 9.13 14.14
CA ALA A 37 -4.35 9.16 15.60
C ALA A 37 -2.86 9.00 15.94
N PRO A 38 -2.42 9.34 17.16
CA PRO A 38 -1.07 9.01 17.62
C PRO A 38 -0.78 7.51 17.43
N PRO A 39 0.47 7.15 17.11
CA PRO A 39 0.85 5.75 17.01
C PRO A 39 0.51 4.96 18.27
N GLY A 40 -0.02 3.76 18.08
CA GLY A 40 -0.27 2.80 19.14
C GLY A 40 0.91 1.87 19.34
N GLU A 41 0.95 1.21 20.50
CA GLU A 41 1.96 0.21 20.85
C GLU A 41 1.28 -0.98 21.52
N ALA A 42 1.72 -2.19 21.20
CA ALA A 42 1.29 -3.43 21.84
C ALA A 42 2.51 -4.28 22.21
N HIS A 43 2.58 -4.72 23.46
CA HIS A 43 3.66 -5.51 23.99
C HIS A 43 3.11 -6.60 24.91
N VAL A 44 3.63 -7.82 24.82
CA VAL A 44 3.10 -8.96 25.60
C VAL A 44 3.19 -8.75 27.12
N ASP A 45 4.09 -7.90 27.59
CA ASP A 45 4.24 -7.57 29.00
C ASP A 45 3.18 -6.57 29.51
N MET A 46 2.32 -6.04 28.62
CA MET A 46 1.12 -5.28 29.02
C MET A 46 0.06 -6.17 29.70
N GLY A 47 0.27 -7.49 29.67
CA GLY A 47 -0.64 -8.46 30.27
C GLY A 47 -1.84 -8.77 29.39
N GLU A 48 -2.85 -9.45 30.00
CA GLU A 48 -4.10 -9.75 29.30
C GLU A 48 -5.01 -8.50 29.27
N PRO A 49 -5.80 -8.27 28.19
CA PRO A 49 -5.98 -9.17 27.02
C PRO A 49 -4.99 -8.91 25.85
N VAL A 50 -3.98 -8.04 26.01
CA VAL A 50 -3.08 -7.64 24.90
C VAL A 50 -2.27 -8.83 24.40
N ARG A 51 -1.75 -9.63 25.32
CA ARG A 51 -1.00 -10.85 25.00
C ARG A 51 -1.85 -11.83 24.18
N GLU A 52 -3.05 -12.16 24.65
CA GLU A 52 -3.97 -13.07 23.97
C GLU A 52 -4.29 -12.56 22.55
N LEU A 53 -4.57 -11.27 22.40
CA LEU A 53 -4.82 -10.64 21.11
C LEU A 53 -3.62 -10.77 20.15
N MET A 54 -2.42 -10.48 20.64
CA MET A 54 -1.21 -10.57 19.80
C MET A 54 -0.93 -12.02 19.37
N GLU A 55 -1.11 -12.99 20.28
CA GLU A 55 -0.90 -14.40 19.97
C GLU A 55 -1.95 -14.94 19.00
N ASP A 56 -3.21 -14.53 19.10
CA ASP A 56 -4.28 -14.95 18.20
C ASP A 56 -4.11 -14.36 16.79
N VAL A 57 -3.79 -13.07 16.68
CA VAL A 57 -3.70 -12.37 15.40
C VAL A 57 -2.37 -12.64 14.68
N LEU A 58 -1.24 -12.66 15.40
CA LEU A 58 0.11 -12.68 14.84
C LEU A 58 0.89 -13.97 15.17
N GLY A 59 0.37 -14.76 16.10
CA GLY A 59 1.03 -15.96 16.61
C GLY A 59 2.02 -15.68 17.75
N PRO A 60 2.51 -16.75 18.41
CA PRO A 60 3.27 -16.65 19.67
C PRO A 60 4.67 -16.03 19.56
N ARG A 61 5.14 -15.80 18.32
CA ARG A 61 6.43 -15.16 18.08
C ARG A 61 6.38 -13.63 18.17
N ALA A 62 5.20 -13.03 17.97
CA ALA A 62 5.05 -11.57 18.03
C ALA A 62 4.99 -11.12 19.49
N ARG A 63 5.98 -10.33 19.91
CA ARG A 63 6.11 -9.88 21.29
C ARG A 63 5.96 -8.39 21.47
N HIS A 64 6.32 -7.61 20.44
CA HIS A 64 6.26 -6.16 20.50
C HIS A 64 6.03 -5.58 19.10
N MET A 65 5.02 -4.72 18.96
CA MET A 65 4.71 -4.00 17.74
C MET A 65 4.28 -2.56 18.03
N ARG A 66 4.48 -1.69 17.03
CA ARG A 66 3.93 -0.34 16.98
C ARG A 66 3.10 -0.21 15.71
N VAL A 67 2.04 0.59 15.75
CA VAL A 67 1.12 0.75 14.63
C VAL A 67 0.70 2.21 14.45
N ALA A 68 0.58 2.64 13.20
CA ALA A 68 0.03 3.94 12.84
C ALA A 68 -0.94 3.80 11.67
N HIS A 69 -2.02 4.58 11.69
CA HIS A 69 -3.00 4.62 10.61
C HIS A 69 -2.97 5.98 9.92
N LEU A 70 -2.73 5.97 8.60
CA LEU A 70 -2.69 7.16 7.76
C LEU A 70 -3.83 7.11 6.74
N ALA A 71 -4.67 8.12 6.70
CA ALA A 71 -5.78 8.21 5.75
C ALA A 71 -5.35 8.84 4.44
N SER A 72 -5.77 8.24 3.33
CA SER A 72 -5.69 8.83 1.99
C SER A 72 -6.88 9.77 1.69
N ALA A 73 -6.84 10.44 0.55
CA ALA A 73 -7.88 11.40 0.13
C ALA A 73 -9.27 10.77 -0.04
N ASN A 74 -9.35 9.48 -0.37
CA ASN A 74 -10.62 8.75 -0.54
C ASN A 74 -11.07 8.00 0.72
N GLY A 75 -10.35 8.15 1.86
CA GLY A 75 -10.67 7.52 3.12
C GLY A 75 -10.13 6.10 3.32
N THR A 76 -9.57 5.46 2.29
CA THR A 76 -8.81 4.22 2.46
C THR A 76 -7.53 4.52 3.22
N ALA A 77 -7.21 3.75 4.25
CA ALA A 77 -6.01 3.99 5.05
C ALA A 77 -4.83 3.12 4.60
N VAL A 78 -3.64 3.57 4.98
CA VAL A 78 -2.43 2.74 5.07
C VAL A 78 -2.17 2.53 6.56
N GLU A 79 -2.12 1.26 6.96
CA GLU A 79 -1.74 0.85 8.30
C GLU A 79 -0.25 0.47 8.28
N LEU A 80 0.58 1.30 8.91
CA LEU A 80 2.01 1.04 9.05
C LEU A 80 2.24 0.26 10.34
N ILE A 81 2.96 -0.85 10.25
CA ILE A 81 3.24 -1.73 11.38
C ILE A 81 4.75 -1.93 11.50
N GLU A 82 5.32 -1.51 12.62
CA GLU A 82 6.67 -1.85 13.01
C GLU A 82 6.63 -3.05 13.95
N PHE A 83 7.18 -4.19 13.52
CA PHE A 83 7.45 -5.30 14.43
C PHE A 83 8.82 -5.07 15.06
N VAL A 84 8.82 -4.78 16.39
CA VAL A 84 10.04 -4.51 17.15
C VAL A 84 10.65 -5.82 17.64
N ASP A 85 9.81 -6.79 18.05
CA ASP A 85 10.22 -8.12 18.44
C ASP A 85 9.21 -9.18 17.94
N PRO A 86 9.63 -10.05 17.00
CA PRO A 86 10.87 -10.01 16.22
C PRO A 86 10.91 -8.83 15.24
N PRO A 87 12.09 -8.31 14.89
CA PRO A 87 12.20 -7.20 13.95
C PRO A 87 11.77 -7.59 12.53
N VAL A 88 11.32 -6.61 11.76
CA VAL A 88 10.95 -6.78 10.36
C VAL A 88 12.16 -7.21 9.52
N GLU A 89 11.97 -8.26 8.73
CA GLU A 89 12.97 -8.72 7.76
C GLU A 89 12.61 -8.19 6.36
N ARG A 90 13.56 -7.51 5.71
CA ARG A 90 13.38 -7.08 4.32
C ARG A 90 13.67 -8.25 3.38
N PRO A 91 12.71 -8.67 2.52
CA PRO A 91 12.97 -9.70 1.51
C PRO A 91 13.98 -9.19 0.47
N GLN A 92 14.79 -10.11 -0.10
CA GLN A 92 15.79 -9.77 -1.12
C GLN A 92 15.13 -9.26 -2.42
N ASP A 93 13.98 -9.82 -2.79
CA ASP A 93 13.16 -9.37 -3.92
C ASP A 93 11.73 -9.13 -3.44
N ASN A 94 11.28 -7.88 -3.56
CA ASN A 94 9.97 -7.44 -3.11
C ASN A 94 8.92 -7.46 -4.23
N LEU A 95 9.26 -7.89 -5.45
CA LEU A 95 8.32 -7.98 -6.57
C LEU A 95 8.13 -9.42 -7.08
N PRO A 96 7.82 -10.38 -6.20
CA PRO A 96 7.52 -11.74 -6.61
C PRO A 96 6.08 -11.83 -7.17
N TRP A 97 5.82 -11.13 -8.28
CA TRP A 97 4.49 -11.01 -8.91
C TRP A 97 3.85 -12.38 -9.24
N TRP A 98 4.66 -13.45 -9.28
CA TRP A 98 4.20 -14.84 -9.49
C TRP A 98 3.79 -15.55 -8.20
N ARG A 99 3.90 -14.94 -7.05
CA ARG A 99 3.41 -15.47 -5.77
C ARG A 99 2.02 -14.95 -5.46
N THR A 100 1.19 -15.78 -4.85
CA THR A 100 -0.12 -15.35 -4.36
C THR A 100 0.03 -14.34 -3.22
N GLY A 101 -0.85 -13.36 -3.16
CA GLY A 101 -0.86 -12.32 -2.14
C GLY A 101 -0.86 -10.91 -2.73
N ILE A 102 -0.86 -9.92 -1.87
CA ILE A 102 -0.76 -8.51 -2.25
C ILE A 102 0.71 -8.22 -2.53
N PHE A 103 1.06 -7.78 -3.76
CA PHE A 103 2.43 -7.41 -4.10
C PHE A 103 2.63 -5.91 -4.33
N HIS A 104 1.56 -5.14 -4.45
CA HIS A 104 1.59 -3.67 -4.52
C HIS A 104 0.28 -3.06 -4.03
N PHE A 105 0.31 -1.78 -3.72
CA PHE A 105 -0.86 -0.93 -3.65
C PHE A 105 -0.71 0.21 -4.66
N CYS A 106 -1.84 0.77 -5.12
CA CYS A 106 -1.86 1.79 -6.14
C CYS A 106 -2.31 3.14 -5.56
N VAL A 107 -1.60 4.21 -5.95
CA VAL A 107 -1.97 5.60 -5.65
C VAL A 107 -2.27 6.34 -6.95
N VAL A 108 -3.03 7.43 -6.86
CA VAL A 108 -3.37 8.27 -8.01
C VAL A 108 -2.69 9.63 -7.87
N ASP A 109 -1.84 9.95 -8.85
CA ASP A 109 -1.25 11.28 -9.00
C ASP A 109 -1.21 11.63 -10.50
N PRO A 110 -1.86 12.71 -10.96
CA PRO A 110 -1.84 13.14 -12.37
C PRO A 110 -0.41 13.32 -12.92
N ASP A 111 0.54 13.72 -12.07
CA ASP A 111 1.96 13.83 -12.40
C ASP A 111 2.74 12.57 -11.98
N VAL A 112 2.48 11.47 -12.70
CA VAL A 112 3.12 10.16 -12.46
C VAL A 112 4.65 10.27 -12.43
N ALA A 113 5.24 11.02 -13.39
CA ALA A 113 6.70 11.16 -13.48
C ALA A 113 7.27 11.99 -12.32
N GLY A 114 6.59 13.07 -11.94
CA GLY A 114 6.99 13.91 -10.82
C GLY A 114 6.88 13.18 -9.49
N LEU A 115 5.82 12.40 -9.25
CA LEU A 115 5.73 11.60 -8.04
C LEU A 115 6.81 10.51 -8.01
N ALA A 116 7.06 9.82 -9.12
CA ALA A 116 8.14 8.82 -9.21
C ALA A 116 9.51 9.44 -8.88
N GLN A 117 9.80 10.65 -9.39
CA GLN A 117 11.04 11.35 -9.06
C GLN A 117 11.11 11.74 -7.58
N ARG A 118 10.02 12.26 -7.00
CA ARG A 118 9.97 12.56 -5.55
C ARG A 118 10.22 11.33 -4.69
N ILE A 119 9.68 10.16 -5.09
CA ILE A 119 9.96 8.88 -4.43
C ILE A 119 11.46 8.56 -4.45
N VAL A 120 12.12 8.73 -5.60
CA VAL A 120 13.57 8.49 -5.74
C VAL A 120 14.36 9.46 -4.86
N ASP A 121 14.04 10.75 -4.90
CA ASP A 121 14.72 11.79 -4.11
C ASP A 121 14.56 11.58 -2.61
N ALA A 122 13.46 10.92 -2.19
CA ALA A 122 13.18 10.57 -0.80
C ALA A 122 13.69 9.16 -0.40
N GLY A 123 14.64 8.59 -1.16
CA GLY A 123 15.31 7.33 -0.82
C GLY A 123 14.61 6.06 -1.29
N GLY A 124 13.50 6.19 -2.00
CA GLY A 124 12.84 5.07 -2.68
C GLY A 124 13.46 4.75 -4.03
N ARG A 125 12.76 4.00 -4.86
CA ARG A 125 13.26 3.59 -6.18
C ARG A 125 12.15 3.56 -7.22
N GLN A 126 12.39 4.10 -8.42
CA GLN A 126 11.54 3.85 -9.58
C GLN A 126 11.93 2.51 -10.22
N ARG A 127 10.98 1.58 -10.35
CA ARG A 127 11.20 0.24 -10.90
C ARG A 127 11.00 0.17 -12.41
N THR A 128 10.04 0.93 -12.92
CA THR A 128 9.70 0.94 -14.33
C THR A 128 9.69 2.37 -14.86
N ARG A 129 9.95 2.55 -16.15
CA ARG A 129 9.64 3.82 -16.80
C ARG A 129 8.13 4.10 -16.72
N VAL A 130 7.73 5.31 -16.95
CA VAL A 130 6.31 5.67 -17.13
C VAL A 130 5.82 5.07 -18.44
N TRP A 131 4.74 4.30 -18.37
CA TRP A 131 4.12 3.64 -19.48
C TRP A 131 2.74 4.24 -19.77
N PRO A 132 2.32 4.35 -21.05
CA PRO A 132 0.93 4.59 -21.36
C PRO A 132 0.11 3.36 -21.00
N LEU A 133 -1.06 3.56 -20.36
CA LEU A 133 -1.93 2.47 -19.94
C LEU A 133 -2.88 2.02 -21.06
N ALA A 134 -3.28 2.95 -21.95
CA ALA A 134 -4.15 2.66 -23.09
C ALA A 134 -3.78 3.53 -24.28
N ALA A 135 -3.85 2.95 -25.49
CA ALA A 135 -3.56 3.68 -26.72
C ALA A 135 -4.54 4.85 -26.93
N GLY A 136 -4.00 6.03 -27.26
CA GLY A 136 -4.80 7.23 -27.55
C GLY A 136 -5.49 7.86 -26.32
N ARG A 137 -5.18 7.41 -25.11
CA ARG A 137 -5.70 7.98 -23.87
C ARG A 137 -4.56 8.60 -23.07
N PRO A 138 -4.83 9.63 -22.25
CA PRO A 138 -3.83 10.30 -21.44
C PRO A 138 -3.47 9.51 -20.15
N TYR A 139 -3.74 8.21 -20.14
CA TYR A 139 -3.54 7.37 -18.96
C TYR A 139 -2.12 6.84 -18.93
N ALA A 140 -1.48 6.98 -17.78
CA ALA A 140 -0.11 6.56 -17.57
C ALA A 140 0.05 5.89 -16.20
N PHE A 141 1.08 5.05 -16.08
CA PHE A 141 1.44 4.41 -14.82
C PHE A 141 2.93 4.10 -14.75
N CYS A 142 3.41 3.88 -13.53
CA CYS A 142 4.69 3.25 -13.27
C CYS A 142 4.70 2.54 -11.92
N TYR A 143 5.71 1.69 -11.72
CA TYR A 143 5.99 1.05 -10.45
C TYR A 143 7.20 1.69 -9.76
N CYS A 144 7.04 1.95 -8.48
CA CYS A 144 8.08 2.43 -7.58
C CYS A 144 8.18 1.53 -6.35
N GLU A 145 9.17 1.81 -5.50
CA GLU A 145 9.29 1.25 -4.15
C GLU A 145 9.52 2.37 -3.16
N ASP A 146 8.99 2.20 -1.96
CA ASP A 146 9.41 2.99 -0.81
C ASP A 146 10.85 2.63 -0.37
N PRO A 147 11.47 3.36 0.59
CA PRO A 147 12.82 3.06 1.04
C PRO A 147 12.99 1.66 1.64
N TRP A 148 11.91 1.06 2.10
CA TRP A 148 11.90 -0.26 2.75
C TRP A 148 11.51 -1.40 1.83
N GLY A 149 11.06 -1.08 0.62
CA GLY A 149 10.81 -2.02 -0.46
C GLY A 149 9.35 -2.37 -0.70
N SER A 150 8.40 -1.67 -0.09
CA SER A 150 6.98 -1.84 -0.44
C SER A 150 6.74 -1.29 -1.84
N VAL A 151 6.06 -2.08 -2.66
CA VAL A 151 5.83 -1.72 -4.06
C VAL A 151 4.62 -0.82 -4.18
N ILE A 152 4.82 0.32 -4.83
CA ILE A 152 3.81 1.36 -5.08
C ILE A 152 3.59 1.47 -6.58
N GLU A 153 2.36 1.24 -7.03
CA GLU A 153 1.95 1.60 -8.38
C GLU A 153 1.40 3.03 -8.37
N ILE A 154 1.75 3.81 -9.37
CA ILE A 154 1.23 5.17 -9.55
C ILE A 154 0.40 5.18 -10.81
N TYR A 155 -0.89 5.54 -10.72
CA TYR A 155 -1.78 5.81 -11.83
C TYR A 155 -2.02 7.30 -11.99
N SER A 156 -2.10 7.76 -13.24
CA SER A 156 -2.48 9.16 -13.53
C SER A 156 -3.95 9.47 -13.24
N HIS A 157 -4.83 8.47 -13.21
CA HIS A 157 -6.28 8.60 -13.07
C HIS A 157 -6.85 7.48 -12.19
N ALA A 158 -8.03 7.68 -11.64
CA ALA A 158 -8.71 6.66 -10.84
C ALA A 158 -9.16 5.46 -11.71
N ASN A 159 -9.29 4.29 -11.08
CA ASN A 159 -9.66 3.04 -11.76
C ASN A 159 -10.93 3.16 -12.59
N GLU A 160 -11.95 3.85 -12.08
CA GLU A 160 -13.22 4.04 -12.79
C GLU A 160 -13.01 4.85 -14.08
N GLN A 161 -12.11 5.82 -14.09
CA GLN A 161 -11.79 6.60 -15.29
C GLN A 161 -11.00 5.78 -16.31
N ILE A 162 -10.14 4.89 -15.84
CA ILE A 162 -9.28 4.06 -16.69
C ILE A 162 -10.07 2.89 -17.28
N PHE A 163 -10.83 2.17 -16.46
CA PHE A 163 -11.40 0.87 -16.80
C PHE A 163 -12.92 0.87 -17.04
N ALA A 164 -13.66 1.82 -16.45
CA ALA A 164 -15.08 1.97 -16.79
C ALA A 164 -15.22 2.63 -18.16
N ASN A 165 -16.26 2.27 -18.91
CA ASN A 165 -16.56 2.83 -20.24
C ASN A 165 -15.48 2.55 -21.31
N GLN A 166 -14.69 1.53 -21.16
CA GLN A 166 -13.99 0.96 -22.30
C GLN A 166 -15.02 0.24 -23.17
N SER A 167 -15.14 0.64 -24.44
CA SER A 167 -15.89 -0.19 -25.39
C SER A 167 -15.33 -1.60 -25.38
N PRO A 168 -16.16 -2.65 -25.40
CA PRO A 168 -15.66 -4.00 -25.61
C PRO A 168 -14.75 -3.99 -26.85
N PRO A 169 -13.69 -4.81 -26.91
CA PRO A 169 -12.92 -4.95 -28.13
C PRO A 169 -13.91 -5.27 -29.25
N GLU A 170 -13.87 -4.49 -30.34
CA GLU A 170 -14.61 -4.85 -31.56
C GLU A 170 -14.20 -6.29 -31.84
N ASP A 171 -15.20 -7.19 -31.90
CA ASP A 171 -14.97 -8.59 -32.20
C ASP A 171 -14.03 -8.63 -33.40
N ALA A 172 -12.85 -9.17 -33.24
CA ALA A 172 -11.94 -9.47 -34.32
C ALA A 172 -12.75 -10.45 -35.21
N GLY A 173 -13.32 -9.92 -36.27
CA GLY A 173 -14.25 -10.59 -37.13
C GLY A 173 -13.73 -11.96 -37.50
N SER A 174 -14.63 -12.91 -37.35
CA SER A 174 -14.56 -14.30 -37.80
C SER A 174 -14.00 -14.47 -39.21
#